data_f840f549ca6f27a03ad488e4f41e8a61
#
_entry.id   f840f549ca6f27a03ad488e4f41e8a61
#
_cell.length_a   1.000
_cell.length_b   1.000
_cell.length_c   1.000
_cell.angle_alpha   90.00
_cell.angle_beta   90.00
_cell.angle_gamma   90.00
#
_symmetry.space_group_name_H-M   'P 1'
#
loop_
_entity.id
_entity.type
_entity.pdbx_description
1 polymer ?
#
loop_
_entity_poly.entity_id
_entity_poly.type
_entity_poly.pdbx_seq_one_letter_code
_entity_poly.pdbx_strand_id
1 'polypeptide(L)'
;MADYFTHFSCLLDVGTPQNAARALDLYNALTEAGAAEEPPSEGFLVSIQPEHGGSQLWLRDHVSGDPERLIQFAKLCAAEFGLSGRWGFQYANTCSQPRLNAFGGGAHILDLGTGETVGWIDTDGWLAAGLDGGDPDA
;
A
#
# COMPACT_ATOMS: atom_id res chain seq x y z
N MET A 1 -0.46 -20.74 -17.91
CA MET A 1 -0.74 -19.30 -17.91
C MET A 1 0.04 -18.63 -16.77
N ALA A 2 0.64 -17.47 -17.02
CA ALA A 2 1.38 -16.76 -15.99
C ALA A 2 0.43 -15.92 -15.14
N ASP A 3 0.62 -15.96 -13.82
CA ASP A 3 -0.11 -15.13 -12.88
C ASP A 3 0.82 -14.04 -12.35
N TYR A 4 0.31 -12.81 -12.28
CA TYR A 4 1.05 -11.65 -11.80
C TYR A 4 0.57 -11.29 -10.40
N PHE A 5 1.52 -10.97 -9.51
CA PHE A 5 1.24 -10.67 -8.11
C PHE A 5 1.89 -9.36 -7.71
N THR A 6 1.22 -8.62 -6.85
CA THR A 6 1.79 -7.44 -6.19
C THR A 6 1.80 -7.68 -4.68
N HIS A 7 2.97 -7.52 -4.08
CA HIS A 7 3.19 -7.80 -2.66
C HIS A 7 3.59 -6.54 -1.91
N PHE A 8 3.06 -6.38 -0.71
CA PHE A 8 3.48 -5.33 0.22
C PHE A 8 3.22 -5.75 1.66
N SER A 9 3.97 -5.15 2.57
CA SER A 9 3.80 -5.35 4.01
C SER A 9 4.29 -4.10 4.71
N CYS A 10 3.44 -3.44 5.49
CA CYS A 10 3.79 -2.19 6.16
C CYS A 10 2.94 -1.98 7.40
N LEU A 11 3.34 -0.99 8.21
CA LEU A 11 2.62 -0.61 9.41
C LEU A 11 2.04 0.80 9.24
N LEU A 12 0.86 1.01 9.79
CA LEU A 12 0.25 2.33 9.89
C LEU A 12 -0.17 2.56 11.35
N ASP A 13 0.37 3.59 11.97
CA ASP A 13 0.01 3.96 13.34
C ASP A 13 -1.19 4.91 13.29
N VAL A 14 -2.30 4.52 13.87
CA VAL A 14 -3.53 5.32 13.90
C VAL A 14 -3.74 6.05 15.23
N GLY A 15 -2.77 5.97 16.14
CA GLY A 15 -2.69 6.80 17.33
C GLY A 15 -3.19 6.13 18.61
N THR A 16 -4.30 5.43 18.59
CA THR A 16 -4.91 4.79 19.78
C THR A 16 -5.50 3.43 19.42
N PRO A 17 -5.67 2.52 20.42
CA PRO A 17 -6.36 1.26 20.18
C PRO A 17 -7.82 1.44 19.74
N GLN A 18 -8.50 2.49 20.21
CA GLN A 18 -9.86 2.81 19.79
C GLN A 18 -9.90 3.17 18.30
N ASN A 19 -8.92 3.95 17.84
CA ASN A 19 -8.78 4.26 16.42
C ASN A 19 -8.48 3.00 15.60
N ALA A 20 -7.68 2.08 16.14
CA ALA A 20 -7.39 0.82 15.46
C ALA A 20 -8.66 0.00 15.24
N ALA A 21 -9.54 -0.08 16.26
CA ALA A 21 -10.83 -0.77 16.13
C ALA A 21 -11.71 -0.09 15.09
N ARG A 22 -11.78 1.24 15.10
CA ARG A 22 -12.55 2.00 14.12
C ARG A 22 -11.98 1.82 12.69
N ALA A 23 -10.66 1.73 12.58
CA ALA A 23 -10.01 1.49 11.29
C ALA A 23 -10.43 0.17 10.66
N LEU A 24 -10.66 -0.88 11.47
CA LEU A 24 -11.19 -2.15 10.95
C LEU A 24 -12.59 -1.98 10.36
N ASP A 25 -13.42 -1.12 10.95
CA ASP A 25 -14.74 -0.82 10.37
C ASP A 25 -14.60 -0.10 9.03
N LEU A 26 -13.68 0.85 8.92
CA LEU A 26 -13.39 1.52 7.65
C LEU A 26 -12.86 0.54 6.60
N TYR A 27 -11.99 -0.38 7.00
CA TYR A 27 -11.48 -1.42 6.13
C TYR A 27 -12.60 -2.31 5.59
N ASN A 28 -13.50 -2.75 6.47
CA ASN A 28 -14.62 -3.61 6.07
C ASN A 28 -15.54 -2.90 5.07
N ALA A 29 -15.82 -1.62 5.29
CA ALA A 29 -16.63 -0.84 4.35
C ALA A 29 -15.95 -0.70 2.98
N LEU A 30 -14.64 -0.48 2.97
CA LEU A 30 -13.86 -0.37 1.73
C LEU A 30 -13.81 -1.71 0.99
N THR A 31 -13.68 -2.82 1.72
CA THR A 31 -13.65 -4.16 1.15
C THR A 31 -15.00 -4.50 0.50
N GLU A 32 -16.12 -4.15 1.16
CA GLU A 32 -17.44 -4.35 0.59
C GLU A 32 -17.64 -3.56 -0.70
N ALA A 33 -17.17 -2.31 -0.73
CA ALA A 33 -17.22 -1.48 -1.93
C ALA A 33 -16.37 -2.09 -3.05
N GLY A 34 -15.16 -2.60 -2.74
CA GLY A 34 -14.30 -3.25 -3.71
C GLY A 34 -14.88 -4.56 -4.26
N ALA A 35 -15.58 -5.33 -3.42
CA ALA A 35 -16.22 -6.57 -3.85
C ALA A 35 -17.38 -6.32 -4.81
N ALA A 36 -17.99 -5.14 -4.76
CA ALA A 36 -19.09 -4.78 -5.67
C ALA A 36 -18.59 -4.33 -7.06
N GLU A 37 -17.31 -4.10 -7.22
CA GLU A 37 -16.71 -3.73 -8.51
C GLU A 37 -16.62 -4.94 -9.45
N GLU A 38 -16.57 -4.69 -10.76
CA GLU A 38 -16.37 -5.73 -11.76
C GLU A 38 -15.18 -5.36 -12.66
N PRO A 39 -14.04 -6.11 -12.60
CA PRO A 39 -13.81 -7.23 -11.66
C PRO A 39 -13.60 -6.75 -10.22
N PRO A 40 -13.83 -7.61 -9.22
CA PRO A 40 -13.59 -7.23 -7.83
C PRO A 40 -12.13 -6.86 -7.59
N SER A 41 -11.91 -5.86 -6.73
CA SER A 41 -10.58 -5.47 -6.32
C SER A 41 -9.94 -6.56 -5.45
N GLU A 42 -8.64 -6.81 -5.64
CA GLU A 42 -7.91 -7.76 -4.79
C GLU A 42 -7.74 -7.26 -3.36
N GLY A 43 -7.67 -5.93 -3.18
CA GLY A 43 -7.60 -5.35 -1.84
C GLY A 43 -6.32 -5.64 -1.09
N PHE A 44 -6.45 -5.89 0.20
CA PHE A 44 -5.34 -6.19 1.11
C PHE A 44 -5.92 -6.69 2.44
N LEU A 45 -5.04 -7.15 3.35
CA LEU A 45 -5.42 -7.59 4.68
C LEU A 45 -4.94 -6.62 5.75
N VAL A 46 -5.71 -6.50 6.82
CA VAL A 46 -5.40 -5.64 7.98
C VAL A 46 -5.51 -6.46 9.25
N SER A 47 -4.55 -6.28 10.15
CA SER A 47 -4.68 -6.78 11.52
C SER A 47 -4.07 -5.78 12.49
N ILE A 48 -4.59 -5.77 13.73
CA ILE A 48 -4.07 -4.91 14.78
C ILE A 48 -2.84 -5.59 15.38
N GLN A 49 -1.73 -4.86 15.46
CA GLN A 49 -0.54 -5.32 16.14
C GLN A 49 -0.70 -5.03 17.62
N PRO A 50 -0.65 -6.07 18.50
CA PRO A 50 -0.80 -5.85 19.93
C PRO A 50 0.41 -5.18 20.58
N GLU A 51 1.55 -5.19 19.91
CA GLU A 51 2.77 -4.56 20.38
C GLU A 51 2.66 -3.04 20.27
N HIS A 52 3.46 -2.33 21.05
CA HIS A 52 3.52 -0.86 21.04
C HIS A 52 2.16 -0.19 21.33
N GLY A 53 1.38 -0.78 22.24
CA GLY A 53 0.13 -0.18 22.72
C GLY A 53 -1.11 -0.46 21.88
N GLY A 54 -1.01 -1.27 20.83
CA GLY A 54 -2.17 -1.69 20.03
C GLY A 54 -2.72 -0.62 19.09
N SER A 55 -1.94 0.42 18.81
CA SER A 55 -2.36 1.50 17.89
C SER A 55 -1.85 1.31 16.47
N GLN A 56 -1.09 0.26 16.20
CA GLN A 56 -0.51 0.01 14.88
C GLN A 56 -1.27 -1.06 14.14
N LEU A 57 -1.47 -0.81 12.85
CA LEU A 57 -2.09 -1.76 11.92
C LEU A 57 -1.01 -2.36 11.03
N TRP A 58 -1.08 -3.67 10.85
CA TRP A 58 -0.26 -4.37 9.87
C TRP A 58 -1.07 -4.54 8.60
N LEU A 59 -0.58 -3.94 7.52
CA LEU A 59 -1.23 -3.94 6.20
C LEU A 59 -0.38 -4.78 5.26
N ARG A 60 -1.00 -5.76 4.60
CA ARG A 60 -0.27 -6.69 3.74
C ARG A 60 -1.15 -7.24 2.63
N ASP A 61 -0.53 -7.75 1.58
CA ASP A 61 -1.25 -8.46 0.53
C ASP A 61 -1.69 -9.85 1.01
N HIS A 62 -2.65 -10.41 0.29
CA HIS A 62 -3.07 -11.81 0.46
C HIS A 62 -2.94 -12.47 -0.91
N VAL A 63 -1.85 -13.21 -1.13
CA VAL A 63 -1.41 -13.75 -2.42
C VAL A 63 -1.01 -12.61 -3.36
N SER A 64 -1.91 -11.66 -3.59
CA SER A 64 -1.66 -10.41 -4.31
C SER A 64 -2.50 -9.32 -3.69
N GLY A 65 -2.15 -8.05 -3.93
CA GLY A 65 -2.85 -6.92 -3.36
C GLY A 65 -2.91 -5.74 -4.31
N ASP A 66 -3.69 -4.73 -3.92
CA ASP A 66 -3.89 -3.51 -4.70
C ASP A 66 -3.31 -2.32 -3.95
N PRO A 67 -2.15 -1.77 -4.38
CA PRO A 67 -1.55 -0.61 -3.72
C PRO A 67 -2.46 0.63 -3.71
N GLU A 68 -3.31 0.82 -4.72
CA GLU A 68 -4.23 1.95 -4.76
C GLU A 68 -5.27 1.87 -3.64
N ARG A 69 -5.76 0.66 -3.34
CA ARG A 69 -6.68 0.44 -2.21
C ARG A 69 -5.99 0.70 -0.89
N LEU A 70 -4.72 0.30 -0.77
CA LEU A 70 -3.92 0.56 0.43
C LEU A 70 -3.77 2.06 0.66
N ILE A 71 -3.45 2.83 -0.37
CA ILE A 71 -3.33 4.28 -0.30
C ILE A 71 -4.67 4.91 0.08
N GLN A 72 -5.75 4.47 -0.53
CA GLN A 72 -7.11 4.95 -0.23
C GLN A 72 -7.45 4.73 1.24
N PHE A 73 -7.14 3.55 1.77
CA PHE A 73 -7.37 3.23 3.18
C PHE A 73 -6.56 4.14 4.10
N ALA A 74 -5.27 4.36 3.79
CA ALA A 74 -4.42 5.26 4.58
C ALA A 74 -4.98 6.69 4.60
N LYS A 75 -5.49 7.18 3.48
CA LYS A 75 -6.13 8.49 3.39
C LYS A 75 -7.40 8.56 4.23
N LEU A 76 -8.22 7.50 4.21
CA LEU A 76 -9.43 7.42 5.02
C LEU A 76 -9.09 7.48 6.51
N CYS A 77 -8.10 6.71 6.94
CA CYS A 77 -7.66 6.72 8.34
C CYS A 77 -7.11 8.09 8.73
N ALA A 78 -6.32 8.72 7.87
CA ALA A 78 -5.75 10.04 8.14
C ALA A 78 -6.84 11.08 8.32
N ALA A 79 -7.87 11.07 7.50
CA ALA A 79 -9.00 11.99 7.59
C ALA A 79 -9.84 11.73 8.85
N GLU A 80 -10.12 10.45 9.15
CA GLU A 80 -10.94 10.06 10.29
C GLU A 80 -10.28 10.38 11.63
N PHE A 81 -8.96 10.17 11.73
CA PHE A 81 -8.24 10.27 13.01
C PHE A 81 -7.34 11.50 13.10
N GLY A 82 -7.35 12.37 12.11
CA GLY A 82 -6.50 13.56 12.11
C GLY A 82 -5.01 13.25 12.10
N LEU A 83 -4.60 12.23 11.35
CA LEU A 83 -3.21 11.83 11.29
C LEU A 83 -2.38 12.86 10.51
N SER A 84 -1.10 12.99 10.87
CA SER A 84 -0.18 13.89 10.21
C SER A 84 1.18 13.22 10.05
N GLY A 85 2.09 13.86 9.30
CA GLY A 85 3.40 13.31 9.02
C GLY A 85 3.40 12.47 7.75
N ARG A 86 4.53 11.84 7.48
CA ARG A 86 4.72 11.04 6.28
C ARG A 86 4.60 9.56 6.60
N TRP A 87 3.95 8.86 5.70
CA TRP A 87 3.80 7.40 5.75
C TRP A 87 4.10 6.85 4.35
N GLY A 88 4.68 5.68 4.30
CA GLY A 88 4.99 5.09 3.02
C GLY A 88 5.09 3.57 3.09
N PHE A 89 5.22 2.97 1.92
CA PHE A 89 5.38 1.53 1.79
C PHE A 89 6.16 1.19 0.53
N GLN A 90 6.71 -0.01 0.52
CA GLN A 90 7.32 -0.60 -0.66
C GLN A 90 6.41 -1.71 -1.19
N TYR A 91 6.47 -1.93 -2.49
CA TYR A 91 5.75 -3.05 -3.11
C TYR A 91 6.67 -3.74 -4.11
N ALA A 92 6.39 -5.02 -4.35
CA ALA A 92 7.11 -5.83 -5.32
C ALA A 92 6.12 -6.49 -6.25
N ASN A 93 6.44 -6.50 -7.53
CA ASN A 93 5.66 -7.20 -8.54
C ASN A 93 6.39 -8.47 -8.94
N THR A 94 5.68 -9.60 -8.91
CA THR A 94 6.23 -10.90 -9.25
C THR A 94 5.31 -11.63 -10.22
N CYS A 95 5.80 -12.72 -10.77
CA CYS A 95 5.03 -13.56 -11.68
C CYS A 95 5.28 -15.02 -11.37
N SER A 96 4.28 -15.87 -11.56
CA SER A 96 4.39 -17.30 -11.34
C SER A 96 5.33 -17.99 -12.31
N GLN A 97 5.67 -17.37 -13.44
CA GLN A 97 6.60 -17.88 -14.44
C GLN A 97 7.59 -16.79 -14.83
N PRO A 98 8.85 -17.15 -15.17
CA PRO A 98 9.83 -16.16 -15.62
C PRO A 98 9.38 -15.47 -16.93
N ARG A 99 9.40 -14.15 -16.94
CA ARG A 99 9.08 -13.33 -18.10
C ARG A 99 9.91 -12.05 -18.06
N LEU A 100 10.13 -11.43 -19.22
CA LEU A 100 10.98 -10.25 -19.31
C LEU A 100 10.44 -9.05 -18.52
N ASN A 101 9.12 -8.96 -18.38
CA ASN A 101 8.45 -7.85 -17.68
C ASN A 101 7.75 -8.30 -16.40
N ALA A 102 8.19 -9.41 -15.81
CA ALA A 102 7.49 -10.05 -14.71
C ALA A 102 7.93 -9.59 -13.33
N PHE A 103 9.01 -8.82 -13.25
CA PHE A 103 9.59 -8.41 -11.99
C PHE A 103 9.70 -6.88 -11.93
N GLY A 104 9.36 -6.32 -10.79
CA GLY A 104 9.46 -4.88 -10.59
C GLY A 104 9.02 -4.51 -9.19
N GLY A 105 8.67 -3.25 -9.01
CA GLY A 105 8.20 -2.74 -7.74
C GLY A 105 8.50 -1.27 -7.59
N GLY A 106 8.31 -0.76 -6.37
CA GLY A 106 8.56 0.62 -6.09
C GLY A 106 8.29 0.98 -4.63
N ALA A 107 8.21 2.27 -4.39
CA ALA A 107 7.88 2.81 -3.08
C ALA A 107 7.03 4.08 -3.26
N HIS A 108 6.16 4.32 -2.29
CA HIS A 108 5.23 5.45 -2.30
C HIS A 108 5.27 6.13 -0.95
N ILE A 109 5.40 7.47 -0.93
CA ILE A 109 5.36 8.26 0.30
C ILE A 109 4.15 9.20 0.23
N LEU A 110 3.33 9.16 1.27
CA LEU A 110 2.10 9.93 1.39
C LEU A 110 2.22 10.89 2.57
N ASP A 111 1.76 12.13 2.39
CA ASP A 111 1.59 13.07 3.50
C ASP A 111 0.18 12.83 4.07
N LEU A 112 0.12 12.34 5.31
CA LEU A 112 -1.14 12.01 5.95
C LEU A 112 -1.96 13.26 6.28
N GLY A 113 -1.30 14.37 6.55
CA GLY A 113 -1.99 15.62 6.89
C GLY A 113 -2.73 16.25 5.71
N THR A 114 -2.20 16.10 4.49
CA THR A 114 -2.80 16.69 3.28
C THR A 114 -3.46 15.65 2.38
N GLY A 115 -3.09 14.38 2.51
CA GLY A 115 -3.53 13.31 1.62
C GLY A 115 -2.82 13.31 0.27
N GLU A 116 -1.76 14.09 0.12
CA GLU A 116 -1.03 14.20 -1.14
C GLU A 116 0.16 13.26 -1.20
N THR A 117 0.48 12.77 -2.39
CA THR A 117 1.68 11.98 -2.63
C THR A 117 2.91 12.90 -2.57
N VAL A 118 3.84 12.58 -1.68
CA VAL A 118 5.11 13.29 -1.55
C VAL A 118 6.12 12.80 -2.58
N GLY A 119 6.17 11.49 -2.77
CA GLY A 119 7.09 10.89 -3.71
C GLY A 119 6.67 9.48 -4.08
N TRP A 120 7.07 9.09 -5.28
CA TRP A 120 6.80 7.75 -5.78
C TRP A 120 7.93 7.37 -6.73
N ILE A 121 8.49 6.18 -6.53
CA ILE A 121 9.49 5.63 -7.43
C ILE A 121 9.01 4.28 -7.96
N ASP A 122 9.41 4.00 -9.20
CA ASP A 122 9.18 2.75 -9.88
C ASP A 122 10.54 2.20 -10.29
N THR A 123 10.87 0.99 -9.81
CA THR A 123 12.20 0.41 -10.06
C THR A 123 12.44 0.15 -11.55
N ASP A 124 11.41 -0.23 -12.29
CA ASP A 124 11.54 -0.45 -13.75
C ASP A 124 11.89 0.86 -14.46
N GLY A 125 11.19 1.95 -14.13
CA GLY A 125 11.46 3.26 -14.71
C GLY A 125 12.84 3.81 -14.32
N TRP A 126 13.20 3.66 -13.04
CA TRP A 126 14.51 4.08 -12.55
C TRP A 126 15.65 3.35 -13.27
N LEU A 127 15.51 2.02 -13.40
CA LEU A 127 16.52 1.20 -14.05
C LEU A 127 16.64 1.54 -15.54
N ALA A 128 15.50 1.67 -16.23
CA ALA A 128 15.49 2.01 -17.66
C ALA A 128 16.15 3.36 -17.91
N ALA A 129 15.85 4.37 -17.11
CA ALA A 129 16.46 5.70 -17.22
C ALA A 129 17.96 5.65 -16.97
N GLY A 130 18.41 4.89 -15.97
CA GLY A 130 19.83 4.73 -15.68
C GLY A 130 20.59 4.02 -16.80
N LEU A 131 20.00 2.98 -17.36
CA LEU A 131 20.61 2.23 -18.46
C LEU A 131 20.68 3.04 -19.76
N ASP A 132 19.74 3.97 -19.94
CA ASP A 132 19.68 4.85 -21.12
C ASP A 132 20.58 6.10 -20.97
N GLY A 133 21.39 6.16 -19.94
CA GLY A 133 22.36 7.25 -19.70
C GLY A 133 21.86 8.37 -18.80
N GLY A 134 20.69 8.22 -18.18
CA GLY A 134 20.20 9.17 -17.20
C GLY A 134 20.96 9.08 -15.88
N ASP A 135 20.76 10.11 -15.02
CA ASP A 135 21.35 10.13 -13.70
C ASP A 135 20.42 9.40 -12.71
N PRO A 136 20.81 8.22 -12.19
CA PRO A 136 19.96 7.48 -11.29
C PRO A 136 19.76 8.16 -9.92
N ASP A 137 20.60 9.14 -9.58
CA ASP A 137 20.47 9.91 -8.33
C ASP A 137 19.63 11.19 -8.49
N ALA A 138 19.17 11.48 -9.69
CA ALA A 138 18.38 12.67 -9.98
C ALA A 138 16.91 12.48 -9.62
#